data_5e80634de08f0bc93aebb24898b50cc1
#
_entry.id   5e80634de08f0bc93aebb24898b50cc1
#
_cell.length_a   1.000
_cell.length_b   1.000
_cell.length_c   1.000
_cell.angle_alpha   90.00
_cell.angle_beta   90.00
_cell.angle_gamma   90.00
#
_symmetry.space_group_name_H-M   'P 1'
#
loop_
_entity.id
_entity.type
_entity.pdbx_description
1 polymer ?
#
loop_
_entity_poly.entity_id
_entity_poly.type
_entity_poly.pdbx_seq_one_letter_code
_entity_poly.pdbx_strand_id
1 'polypeptide(L)'
;MAVRRWNFLRRALDWAVRPYLHDLQARLDAAQGSIERLHGDLGRVHRELEQVNGRAGQIEVEAQRAAGIARHIYDEEPANRRRLYALRAGDDYELAFSEPEPLVTFLVPTYTSFETLRDVALPSILAQTYSNLEVIVVGDCAPPQTERAIASIGDPRVSYYNRTVRGPYSDDPTRRWYAIGGPPVNDGLARARGRWIATLGDDDAVRPTHTEHLLAAAREHRWEHCYGRQLVHFVAGEPLTLGEFPPRLGQWGTQAAIYHAGLRFFEAELSDAIYEEPSDWSKCRRMLRAGVRFGMLDEIVVDKNETRQRSAEEWLGGPIPRAD
;
A
#
# COMPACT_ATOMS: atom_id res chain seq x y z
N MET A 1 74.32 2.78 -69.63
CA MET A 1 73.53 4.03 -69.78
C MET A 1 72.07 3.84 -69.44
N ALA A 2 71.41 2.68 -69.65
CA ALA A 2 69.99 2.45 -69.42
C ALA A 2 69.52 2.54 -67.92
N VAL A 3 70.35 2.06 -66.99
CA VAL A 3 70.01 2.08 -65.52
C VAL A 3 69.98 3.51 -64.93
N ARG A 4 70.84 4.39 -65.39
CA ARG A 4 70.84 5.80 -64.93
C ARG A 4 69.67 6.61 -65.47
N ARG A 5 69.20 6.34 -66.67
CA ARG A 5 67.93 6.91 -67.24
C ARG A 5 66.67 6.43 -66.53
N TRP A 6 66.59 5.18 -66.12
CA TRP A 6 65.49 4.61 -65.41
C TRP A 6 65.41 5.21 -64.01
N ASN A 7 66.47 5.35 -63.28
CA ASN A 7 66.49 5.98 -61.98
C ASN A 7 66.12 7.46 -62.01
N PHE A 8 66.49 8.17 -63.08
CA PHE A 8 66.07 9.54 -63.24
C PHE A 8 64.59 9.73 -63.52
N LEU A 9 64.00 8.91 -64.39
CA LEU A 9 62.60 8.91 -64.70
C LEU A 9 61.76 8.49 -63.50
N ARG A 10 62.19 7.53 -62.71
CA ARG A 10 61.56 7.11 -61.47
C ARG A 10 61.56 8.29 -60.44
N ARG A 11 62.66 9.00 -60.29
CA ARG A 11 62.72 10.16 -59.35
C ARG A 11 61.89 11.33 -59.86
N ALA A 12 61.81 11.57 -61.18
CA ALA A 12 60.97 12.63 -61.71
C ALA A 12 59.48 12.31 -61.58
N LEU A 13 59.06 11.03 -61.77
CA LEU A 13 57.72 10.55 -61.49
C LEU A 13 57.35 10.62 -59.99
N ASP A 14 58.30 10.23 -59.16
CA ASP A 14 58.09 10.31 -57.70
C ASP A 14 57.96 11.82 -57.29
N TRP A 15 58.76 12.71 -57.83
CA TRP A 15 58.65 14.13 -57.56
C TRP A 15 57.37 14.76 -58.09
N ALA A 16 56.86 14.34 -59.25
CA ALA A 16 55.63 14.87 -59.85
C ALA A 16 54.39 14.35 -59.19
N VAL A 17 54.37 13.07 -58.70
CA VAL A 17 53.20 12.39 -58.13
C VAL A 17 53.11 12.57 -56.62
N ARG A 18 54.22 12.75 -55.89
CA ARG A 18 54.28 12.91 -54.46
C ARG A 18 53.36 13.99 -53.87
N PRO A 19 53.29 15.21 -54.43
CA PRO A 19 52.42 16.26 -53.94
C PRO A 19 50.94 15.86 -54.02
N TYR A 20 50.55 15.17 -55.11
CA TYR A 20 49.14 14.67 -55.27
C TYR A 20 48.81 13.55 -54.31
N LEU A 21 49.74 12.63 -54.08
CA LEU A 21 49.55 11.57 -53.09
C LEU A 21 49.45 12.17 -51.65
N HIS A 22 50.25 13.17 -51.34
CA HIS A 22 50.22 13.83 -50.07
C HIS A 22 48.88 14.62 -49.83
N ASP A 23 48.40 15.32 -50.87
CA ASP A 23 47.10 15.99 -50.83
C ASP A 23 45.96 15.01 -50.70
N LEU A 24 46.00 13.87 -51.44
CA LEU A 24 45.02 12.81 -51.37
C LEU A 24 44.97 12.19 -49.95
N GLN A 25 46.16 11.94 -49.38
CA GLN A 25 46.29 11.41 -48.02
C GLN A 25 45.70 12.38 -47.00
N ALA A 26 46.04 13.66 -47.08
CA ALA A 26 45.52 14.70 -46.20
C ALA A 26 43.97 14.82 -46.27
N ARG A 27 43.42 14.71 -47.49
CA ARG A 27 41.95 14.70 -47.70
C ARG A 27 41.30 13.45 -47.15
N LEU A 28 41.93 12.29 -47.26
CA LEU A 28 41.45 11.03 -46.67
C LEU A 28 41.46 11.11 -45.15
N ASP A 29 42.53 11.60 -44.54
CA ASP A 29 42.66 11.78 -43.09
C ASP A 29 41.60 12.76 -42.55
N ALA A 30 41.38 13.88 -43.29
CA ALA A 30 40.35 14.87 -42.95
C ALA A 30 38.92 14.27 -43.05
N ALA A 31 38.65 13.44 -44.06
CA ALA A 31 37.38 12.75 -44.24
C ALA A 31 37.17 11.72 -43.14
N GLN A 32 38.21 10.97 -42.81
CA GLN A 32 38.16 9.96 -41.74
C GLN A 32 37.89 10.59 -40.36
N GLY A 33 38.58 11.72 -40.06
CA GLY A 33 38.32 12.50 -38.84
C GLY A 33 36.89 13.11 -38.79
N SER A 34 36.31 13.42 -39.98
CA SER A 34 34.91 13.88 -40.04
C SER A 34 33.91 12.75 -39.80
N ILE A 35 34.18 11.56 -40.33
CA ILE A 35 33.35 10.35 -40.08
C ILE A 35 33.39 9.97 -38.59
N GLU A 36 34.56 10.02 -37.97
CA GLU A 36 34.68 9.71 -36.53
C GLU A 36 33.88 10.70 -35.67
N ARG A 37 33.92 11.99 -36.00
CA ARG A 37 33.11 13.02 -35.31
C ARG A 37 31.62 12.76 -35.48
N LEU A 38 31.15 12.46 -36.72
CA LEU A 38 29.77 12.15 -37.00
C LEU A 38 29.29 10.89 -36.25
N HIS A 39 30.15 9.87 -36.17
CA HIS A 39 29.83 8.69 -35.36
C HIS A 39 29.71 9.04 -33.86
N GLY A 40 30.57 9.87 -33.32
CA GLY A 40 30.48 10.36 -31.95
C GLY A 40 29.18 11.14 -31.67
N ASP A 41 28.82 12.04 -32.59
CA ASP A 41 27.61 12.84 -32.52
C ASP A 41 26.36 11.95 -32.63
N LEU A 42 26.33 10.99 -33.52
CA LEU A 42 25.26 10.03 -33.68
C LEU A 42 25.08 9.21 -32.42
N GLY A 43 26.16 8.73 -31.80
CA GLY A 43 26.12 7.99 -30.54
C GLY A 43 25.58 8.83 -29.37
N ARG A 44 25.88 10.17 -29.37
CA ARG A 44 25.32 11.08 -28.36
C ARG A 44 23.82 11.27 -28.55
N VAL A 45 23.38 11.57 -29.76
CA VAL A 45 21.95 11.72 -30.12
C VAL A 45 21.17 10.45 -29.80
N HIS A 46 21.74 9.28 -30.08
CA HIS A 46 21.09 8.00 -29.76
C HIS A 46 20.84 7.84 -28.25
N ARG A 47 21.84 8.15 -27.41
CA ARG A 47 21.68 8.09 -25.93
C ARG A 47 20.67 9.11 -25.43
N GLU A 48 20.65 10.32 -25.97
CA GLU A 48 19.66 11.34 -25.62
C GLU A 48 18.24 10.90 -26.00
N LEU A 49 18.09 10.26 -27.17
CA LEU A 49 16.81 9.72 -27.62
C LEU A 49 16.32 8.58 -26.71
N GLU A 50 17.20 7.68 -26.29
CA GLU A 50 16.87 6.62 -25.31
C GLU A 50 16.42 7.22 -23.97
N GLN A 51 17.08 8.25 -23.48
CA GLN A 51 16.68 8.94 -22.24
C GLN A 51 15.31 9.63 -22.38
N VAL A 52 15.07 10.28 -23.51
CA VAL A 52 13.77 10.93 -23.78
C VAL A 52 12.66 9.89 -23.90
N ASN A 53 12.90 8.79 -24.60
CA ASN A 53 11.93 7.70 -24.72
C ASN A 53 11.63 7.05 -23.35
N GLY A 54 12.65 6.85 -22.52
CA GLY A 54 12.47 6.35 -21.16
C GLY A 54 11.61 7.29 -20.30
N ARG A 55 11.87 8.59 -20.35
CA ARG A 55 11.04 9.61 -19.65
C ARG A 55 9.62 9.67 -20.19
N ALA A 56 9.45 9.61 -21.51
CA ALA A 56 8.13 9.63 -22.13
C ALA A 56 7.29 8.41 -21.70
N GLY A 57 7.89 7.22 -21.62
CA GLY A 57 7.23 6.02 -21.11
C GLY A 57 6.81 6.16 -19.64
N GLN A 58 7.65 6.74 -18.80
CA GLN A 58 7.30 7.02 -17.39
C GLN A 58 6.12 8.00 -17.28
N ILE A 59 6.15 9.10 -18.04
CA ILE A 59 5.06 10.10 -18.06
C ILE A 59 3.75 9.47 -18.53
N GLU A 60 3.79 8.59 -19.53
CA GLU A 60 2.59 7.89 -20.02
C GLU A 60 1.98 7.00 -18.92
N VAL A 61 2.80 6.23 -18.22
CA VAL A 61 2.35 5.40 -17.08
C VAL A 61 1.74 6.26 -15.98
N GLU A 62 2.39 7.36 -15.61
CA GLU A 62 1.87 8.29 -14.60
C GLU A 62 0.56 8.95 -15.03
N ALA A 63 0.44 9.34 -16.30
CA ALA A 63 -0.78 9.94 -16.84
C ALA A 63 -1.94 8.94 -16.87
N GLN A 64 -1.70 7.70 -17.28
CA GLN A 64 -2.70 6.63 -17.25
C GLN A 64 -3.17 6.34 -15.82
N ARG A 65 -2.24 6.33 -14.88
CA ARG A 65 -2.53 6.17 -13.47
C ARG A 65 -3.38 7.33 -12.93
N ALA A 66 -2.98 8.57 -13.19
CA ALA A 66 -3.74 9.76 -12.77
C ALA A 66 -5.16 9.77 -13.36
N ALA A 67 -5.31 9.38 -14.62
CA ALA A 67 -6.60 9.25 -15.27
C ALA A 67 -7.47 8.14 -14.64
N GLY A 68 -6.88 7.01 -14.27
CA GLY A 68 -7.54 5.92 -13.54
C GLY A 68 -8.04 6.38 -12.17
N ILE A 69 -7.19 7.05 -11.40
CA ILE A 69 -7.53 7.63 -10.10
C ILE A 69 -8.68 8.65 -10.24
N ALA A 70 -8.59 9.57 -11.19
CA ALA A 70 -9.61 10.60 -11.41
C ALA A 70 -10.96 9.97 -11.77
N ARG A 71 -10.98 8.96 -12.66
CA ARG A 71 -12.20 8.26 -13.05
C ARG A 71 -12.82 7.53 -11.85
N HIS A 72 -12.02 6.81 -11.08
CA HIS A 72 -12.47 6.09 -9.90
C HIS A 72 -13.11 7.04 -8.88
N ILE A 73 -12.45 8.17 -8.57
CA ILE A 73 -12.99 9.21 -7.68
C ILE A 73 -14.31 9.76 -8.22
N TYR A 74 -14.39 10.06 -9.51
CA TYR A 74 -15.57 10.64 -10.13
C TYR A 74 -16.79 9.71 -10.10
N ASP A 75 -16.58 8.41 -10.35
CA ASP A 75 -17.65 7.43 -10.42
C ASP A 75 -18.08 6.93 -9.03
N GLU A 76 -17.12 6.77 -8.12
CA GLU A 76 -17.33 6.11 -6.83
C GLU A 76 -17.86 7.04 -5.73
N GLU A 77 -17.33 8.25 -5.61
CA GLU A 77 -17.75 9.18 -4.54
C GLU A 77 -19.26 9.46 -4.52
N PRO A 78 -19.94 9.75 -5.67
CA PRO A 78 -21.38 9.94 -5.65
C PRO A 78 -22.16 8.70 -5.24
N ALA A 79 -21.67 7.50 -5.61
CA ALA A 79 -22.28 6.24 -5.22
C ALA A 79 -22.17 6.01 -3.73
N ASN A 80 -20.98 6.23 -3.15
CA ASN A 80 -20.73 6.10 -1.73
C ASN A 80 -21.54 7.09 -0.89
N ARG A 81 -21.68 8.33 -1.34
CA ARG A 81 -22.56 9.33 -0.70
C ARG A 81 -24.02 8.88 -0.70
N ARG A 82 -24.54 8.38 -1.84
CA ARG A 82 -25.92 7.86 -1.89
C ARG A 82 -26.13 6.69 -0.92
N ARG A 83 -25.18 5.75 -0.85
CA ARG A 83 -25.22 4.63 0.10
C ARG A 83 -25.22 5.11 1.56
N LEU A 84 -24.36 6.10 1.88
CA LEU A 84 -24.30 6.70 3.21
C LEU A 84 -25.61 7.39 3.60
N TYR A 85 -26.22 8.17 2.68
CA TYR A 85 -27.54 8.77 2.93
C TYR A 85 -28.64 7.73 3.13
N ALA A 86 -28.64 6.67 2.32
CA ALA A 86 -29.59 5.59 2.47
C ALA A 86 -29.40 4.84 3.81
N LEU A 87 -28.15 4.62 4.23
CA LEU A 87 -27.83 4.05 5.54
C LEU A 87 -28.42 4.90 6.69
N ARG A 88 -28.16 6.22 6.67
CA ARG A 88 -28.63 7.16 7.70
C ARG A 88 -30.15 7.28 7.77
N ALA A 89 -30.85 7.00 6.66
CA ALA A 89 -32.30 7.01 6.58
C ALA A 89 -32.93 5.65 6.96
N GLY A 90 -32.14 4.61 7.18
CA GLY A 90 -32.63 3.27 7.51
C GLY A 90 -32.90 3.12 9.02
N ASP A 91 -33.90 2.31 9.36
CA ASP A 91 -34.36 2.09 10.74
C ASP A 91 -33.24 1.49 11.61
N ASP A 92 -32.38 0.65 11.05
CA ASP A 92 -31.29 -0.01 11.78
C ASP A 92 -30.11 0.91 12.13
N TYR A 93 -30.04 2.09 11.51
CA TYR A 93 -28.93 3.02 11.74
C TYR A 93 -28.85 3.48 13.20
N GLU A 94 -29.99 3.84 13.78
CA GLU A 94 -30.04 4.35 15.15
C GLU A 94 -29.73 3.27 16.21
N LEU A 95 -29.94 1.99 15.88
CA LEU A 95 -29.70 0.89 16.81
C LEU A 95 -28.23 0.81 17.24
N ALA A 96 -27.28 1.13 16.38
CA ALA A 96 -25.87 1.15 16.74
C ALA A 96 -25.56 2.16 17.87
N PHE A 97 -26.30 3.25 17.94
CA PHE A 97 -26.11 4.31 18.94
C PHE A 97 -27.01 4.14 20.18
N SER A 98 -28.17 3.48 20.04
CA SER A 98 -29.20 3.41 21.07
C SER A 98 -29.25 2.07 21.84
N GLU A 99 -28.79 0.94 21.25
CA GLU A 99 -28.71 -0.33 21.98
C GLU A 99 -27.81 -0.17 23.22
N PRO A 100 -28.22 -0.65 24.41
CA PRO A 100 -27.41 -0.47 25.63
C PRO A 100 -26.03 -1.10 25.51
N GLU A 101 -25.97 -2.33 25.00
CA GLU A 101 -24.72 -3.11 24.80
C GLU A 101 -24.70 -3.66 23.38
N PRO A 102 -24.41 -2.82 22.34
CA PRO A 102 -24.41 -3.30 20.97
C PRO A 102 -23.26 -4.30 20.72
N LEU A 103 -23.54 -5.37 19.98
CA LEU A 103 -22.51 -6.34 19.61
C LEU A 103 -21.41 -5.66 18.78
N VAL A 104 -20.15 -5.88 19.14
CA VAL A 104 -18.97 -5.43 18.38
C VAL A 104 -18.29 -6.64 17.73
N THR A 105 -18.08 -6.59 16.42
CA THR A 105 -17.35 -7.63 15.69
C THR A 105 -15.90 -7.22 15.50
N PHE A 106 -14.97 -8.03 16.00
CA PHE A 106 -13.57 -7.95 15.63
C PHE A 106 -13.29 -8.83 14.41
N LEU A 107 -12.68 -8.25 13.38
CA LEU A 107 -12.18 -8.94 12.19
C LEU A 107 -10.68 -9.12 12.32
N VAL A 108 -10.20 -10.35 12.25
CA VAL A 108 -8.77 -10.67 12.35
C VAL A 108 -8.34 -11.43 11.10
N PRO A 109 -7.80 -10.75 10.08
CA PRO A 109 -7.21 -11.43 8.93
C PRO A 109 -5.90 -12.10 9.36
N THR A 110 -5.64 -13.33 8.89
CA THR A 110 -4.39 -14.04 9.18
C THR A 110 -3.92 -14.88 7.99
N TYR A 111 -2.64 -15.17 7.96
CA TYR A 111 -2.05 -16.08 6.98
C TYR A 111 -1.12 -17.09 7.64
N THR A 112 0.09 -16.73 8.01
CA THR A 112 1.09 -17.64 8.61
C THR A 112 1.43 -17.32 10.06
N SER A 113 0.93 -16.22 10.61
CA SER A 113 1.25 -15.68 11.95
C SER A 113 0.39 -16.35 13.04
N PHE A 114 0.23 -17.65 13.01
CA PHE A 114 -0.69 -18.36 13.93
C PHE A 114 -0.23 -18.31 15.40
N GLU A 115 1.06 -18.09 15.66
CA GLU A 115 1.61 -17.98 17.01
C GLU A 115 1.24 -16.64 17.63
N THR A 116 1.49 -15.53 16.95
CA THR A 116 1.11 -14.18 17.42
C THR A 116 -0.41 -14.02 17.49
N LEU A 117 -1.13 -14.59 16.53
CA LEU A 117 -2.59 -14.67 16.58
C LEU A 117 -3.08 -15.30 17.89
N ARG A 118 -2.49 -16.45 18.28
CA ARG A 118 -2.88 -17.19 19.49
C ARG A 118 -2.42 -16.49 20.77
N ASP A 119 -1.18 -15.99 20.79
CA ASP A 119 -0.52 -15.55 22.01
C ASP A 119 -0.64 -14.03 22.27
N VAL A 120 -1.00 -13.23 21.26
CA VAL A 120 -1.07 -11.78 21.33
C VAL A 120 -2.46 -11.26 20.92
N ALA A 121 -2.86 -11.43 19.67
CA ALA A 121 -4.06 -10.78 19.14
C ALA A 121 -5.34 -11.27 19.82
N LEU A 122 -5.62 -12.57 19.78
CA LEU A 122 -6.85 -13.13 20.37
C LEU A 122 -6.94 -12.90 21.88
N PRO A 123 -5.90 -13.14 22.69
CA PRO A 123 -5.96 -12.81 24.11
C PRO A 123 -6.27 -11.35 24.39
N SER A 124 -5.72 -10.40 23.63
CA SER A 124 -5.98 -8.96 23.82
C SER A 124 -7.44 -8.58 23.55
N ILE A 125 -8.06 -9.20 22.55
CA ILE A 125 -9.50 -8.99 22.27
C ILE A 125 -10.37 -9.65 23.34
N LEU A 126 -10.05 -10.86 23.74
CA LEU A 126 -10.86 -11.62 24.70
C LEU A 126 -10.81 -11.05 26.13
N ALA A 127 -9.76 -10.28 26.44
CA ALA A 127 -9.54 -9.57 27.70
C ALA A 127 -10.12 -8.15 27.73
N GLN A 128 -10.91 -7.75 26.75
CA GLN A 128 -11.55 -6.43 26.72
C GLN A 128 -12.52 -6.25 27.91
N THR A 129 -12.57 -5.04 28.48
CA THR A 129 -13.56 -4.68 29.53
C THR A 129 -14.99 -4.74 28.99
N TYR A 130 -15.18 -4.49 27.71
CA TYR A 130 -16.44 -4.66 27.00
C TYR A 130 -16.63 -6.12 26.58
N SER A 131 -17.69 -6.76 27.08
CA SER A 131 -17.88 -8.23 26.97
C SER A 131 -18.68 -8.69 25.74
N ASN A 132 -19.60 -7.84 25.21
CA ASN A 132 -20.47 -8.23 24.10
C ASN A 132 -19.73 -8.15 22.74
N LEU A 133 -18.85 -9.11 22.54
CA LEU A 133 -17.95 -9.22 21.39
C LEU A 133 -18.17 -10.51 20.63
N GLU A 134 -17.98 -10.47 19.32
CA GLU A 134 -17.64 -11.62 18.49
C GLU A 134 -16.33 -11.40 17.78
N VAL A 135 -15.57 -12.45 17.57
CA VAL A 135 -14.30 -12.44 16.85
C VAL A 135 -14.41 -13.36 15.64
N ILE A 136 -14.17 -12.80 14.46
CA ILE A 136 -14.16 -13.54 13.21
C ILE A 136 -12.72 -13.54 12.69
N VAL A 137 -12.05 -14.68 12.84
CA VAL A 137 -10.73 -14.89 12.25
C VAL A 137 -10.90 -15.41 10.84
N VAL A 138 -10.27 -14.74 9.86
CA VAL A 138 -10.32 -15.16 8.46
C VAL A 138 -8.90 -15.47 7.97
N GLY A 139 -8.65 -16.76 7.73
CA GLY A 139 -7.40 -17.23 7.13
C GLY A 139 -7.39 -16.98 5.61
N ASP A 140 -6.32 -16.44 5.10
CA ASP A 140 -6.12 -16.23 3.65
C ASP A 140 -5.37 -17.41 3.03
N CYS A 141 -5.99 -18.59 2.94
CA CYS A 141 -5.32 -19.86 2.70
C CYS A 141 -4.29 -20.17 3.79
N ALA A 142 -4.66 -19.93 5.05
CA ALA A 142 -3.78 -20.16 6.18
C ALA A 142 -3.49 -21.65 6.40
N PRO A 143 -2.31 -22.01 6.91
CA PRO A 143 -1.92 -23.39 7.11
C PRO A 143 -2.76 -24.05 8.24
N PRO A 144 -2.83 -25.41 8.32
CA PRO A 144 -3.63 -26.12 9.33
C PRO A 144 -3.22 -25.81 10.78
N GLN A 145 -2.01 -25.30 11.02
CA GLN A 145 -1.55 -24.82 12.33
C GLN A 145 -2.42 -23.70 12.87
N THR A 146 -2.92 -22.83 11.99
CA THR A 146 -3.81 -21.72 12.35
C THR A 146 -5.10 -22.20 12.98
N GLU A 147 -5.76 -23.21 12.38
CA GLU A 147 -6.98 -23.79 12.93
C GLU A 147 -6.74 -24.41 14.31
N ARG A 148 -5.62 -25.14 14.47
CA ARG A 148 -5.24 -25.72 15.78
C ARG A 148 -4.94 -24.65 16.83
N ALA A 149 -4.27 -23.59 16.46
CA ALA A 149 -3.97 -22.47 17.35
C ALA A 149 -5.27 -21.79 17.84
N ILE A 150 -6.24 -21.54 16.95
CA ILE A 150 -7.53 -20.96 17.31
C ILE A 150 -8.35 -21.93 18.17
N ALA A 151 -8.40 -23.20 17.80
CA ALA A 151 -9.11 -24.22 18.57
C ALA A 151 -8.58 -24.35 20.02
N SER A 152 -7.27 -24.11 20.23
CA SER A 152 -6.69 -24.15 21.57
C SER A 152 -7.14 -23.01 22.48
N ILE A 153 -7.67 -21.91 21.96
CA ILE A 153 -8.26 -20.81 22.73
C ILE A 153 -9.56 -21.25 23.42
N GLY A 154 -10.40 -22.03 22.73
CA GLY A 154 -11.62 -22.58 23.31
C GLY A 154 -12.69 -21.57 23.70
N ASP A 155 -12.63 -20.32 23.26
CA ASP A 155 -13.60 -19.28 23.57
C ASP A 155 -14.74 -19.27 22.53
N PRO A 156 -16.02 -19.38 22.94
CA PRO A 156 -17.16 -19.46 22.02
C PRO A 156 -17.39 -18.16 21.23
N ARG A 157 -16.83 -17.06 21.62
CA ARG A 157 -16.88 -15.77 20.87
C ARG A 157 -16.05 -15.81 19.62
N VAL A 158 -15.07 -16.73 19.48
CA VAL A 158 -14.15 -16.82 18.36
C VAL A 158 -14.69 -17.80 17.33
N SER A 159 -14.82 -17.35 16.10
CA SER A 159 -15.12 -18.17 14.93
C SER A 159 -13.97 -18.09 13.91
N TYR A 160 -13.77 -19.17 13.17
CA TYR A 160 -12.73 -19.27 12.16
C TYR A 160 -13.31 -19.64 10.79
N TYR A 161 -12.85 -18.94 9.77
CA TYR A 161 -13.09 -19.26 8.38
C TYR A 161 -11.78 -19.20 7.60
N ASN A 162 -11.42 -20.27 6.91
CA ASN A 162 -10.24 -20.28 6.04
C ASN A 162 -10.67 -20.21 4.58
N ARG A 163 -10.14 -19.25 3.83
CA ARG A 163 -10.37 -19.12 2.40
C ARG A 163 -9.72 -20.30 1.68
N THR A 164 -10.39 -20.84 0.69
CA THR A 164 -9.88 -21.95 -0.15
C THR A 164 -8.91 -21.46 -1.24
N VAL A 165 -9.00 -20.17 -1.60
CA VAL A 165 -8.14 -19.51 -2.58
C VAL A 165 -7.59 -18.24 -1.95
N ARG A 166 -6.28 -18.08 -2.01
CA ARG A 166 -5.60 -16.87 -1.54
C ARG A 166 -6.05 -15.65 -2.35
N GLY A 167 -5.99 -14.47 -1.73
CA GLY A 167 -6.26 -13.22 -2.44
C GLY A 167 -5.43 -13.07 -3.71
N PRO A 168 -5.98 -12.48 -4.78
CA PRO A 168 -5.30 -12.28 -6.05
C PRO A 168 -4.30 -11.11 -5.94
N TYR A 169 -3.28 -11.28 -5.12
CA TYR A 169 -2.25 -10.28 -4.88
C TYR A 169 -1.26 -10.21 -6.05
N SER A 170 -0.70 -9.03 -6.26
CA SER A 170 0.39 -8.80 -7.21
C SER A 170 1.65 -9.61 -6.82
N ASP A 171 2.44 -10.01 -7.82
CA ASP A 171 3.77 -10.57 -7.60
C ASP A 171 4.77 -9.50 -7.12
N ASP A 172 4.53 -8.23 -7.45
CA ASP A 172 5.29 -7.10 -6.93
C ASP A 172 5.08 -6.97 -5.40
N PRO A 173 6.14 -7.03 -4.57
CA PRO A 173 6.03 -7.00 -3.12
C PRO A 173 5.37 -5.73 -2.58
N THR A 174 5.63 -4.57 -3.19
CA THR A 174 5.07 -3.28 -2.77
C THR A 174 3.58 -3.21 -3.05
N ARG A 175 3.15 -3.60 -4.27
CA ARG A 175 1.73 -3.66 -4.63
C ARG A 175 0.99 -4.71 -3.83
N ARG A 176 1.62 -5.84 -3.56
CA ARG A 176 1.08 -6.87 -2.68
C ARG A 176 0.81 -6.32 -1.29
N TRP A 177 1.77 -5.56 -0.73
CA TRP A 177 1.63 -4.97 0.59
C TRP A 177 0.44 -4.01 0.69
N TYR A 178 0.14 -3.26 -0.35
CA TYR A 178 -1.01 -2.36 -0.35
C TYR A 178 -2.36 -3.10 -0.24
N ALA A 179 -2.44 -4.32 -0.76
CA ALA A 179 -3.69 -5.09 -0.85
C ALA A 179 -3.81 -6.23 0.18
N ILE A 180 -2.69 -6.58 0.85
CA ILE A 180 -2.66 -7.75 1.75
C ILE A 180 -3.64 -7.56 2.92
N GLY A 181 -4.36 -8.62 3.27
CA GLY A 181 -5.39 -8.59 4.30
C GLY A 181 -6.76 -8.06 3.81
N GLY A 182 -6.84 -7.35 2.69
CA GLY A 182 -8.10 -6.84 2.16
C GLY A 182 -9.16 -7.92 1.89
N PRO A 183 -8.89 -8.92 1.05
CA PRO A 183 -9.84 -10.00 0.77
C PRO A 183 -10.33 -10.74 2.01
N PRO A 184 -9.50 -11.19 2.98
CA PRO A 184 -10.01 -11.81 4.19
C PRO A 184 -10.81 -10.86 5.08
N VAL A 185 -10.47 -9.57 5.13
CA VAL A 185 -11.30 -8.57 5.84
C VAL A 185 -12.69 -8.47 5.20
N ASN A 186 -12.80 -8.42 3.87
CA ASN A 186 -14.07 -8.37 3.16
C ASN A 186 -14.92 -9.63 3.43
N ASP A 187 -14.30 -10.81 3.43
CA ASP A 187 -14.99 -12.06 3.79
C ASP A 187 -15.48 -12.05 5.25
N GLY A 188 -14.74 -11.44 6.16
CA GLY A 188 -15.13 -11.20 7.54
C GLY A 188 -16.29 -10.22 7.65
N LEU A 189 -16.26 -9.09 6.90
CA LEU A 189 -17.35 -8.10 6.85
C LEU A 189 -18.69 -8.72 6.42
N ALA A 190 -18.65 -9.65 5.45
CA ALA A 190 -19.85 -10.36 5.00
C ALA A 190 -20.47 -11.28 6.08
N ARG A 191 -19.69 -11.70 7.09
CA ARG A 191 -20.09 -12.58 8.18
C ARG A 191 -20.39 -11.85 9.49
N ALA A 192 -19.96 -10.61 9.61
CA ALA A 192 -20.11 -9.79 10.80
C ALA A 192 -21.57 -9.52 11.14
N ARG A 193 -21.94 -9.75 12.41
CA ARG A 193 -23.29 -9.53 12.95
C ARG A 193 -23.37 -8.32 13.86
N GLY A 194 -22.22 -7.80 14.30
CA GLY A 194 -22.16 -6.66 15.19
C GLY A 194 -22.74 -5.39 14.61
N ARG A 195 -23.14 -4.48 15.49
CA ARG A 195 -23.54 -3.12 15.16
C ARG A 195 -22.31 -2.22 14.88
N TRP A 196 -21.15 -2.64 15.41
CA TRP A 196 -19.86 -1.99 15.26
C TRP A 196 -18.82 -3.00 14.78
N ILE A 197 -17.88 -2.52 14.00
CA ILE A 197 -16.77 -3.32 13.43
C ILE A 197 -15.45 -2.76 13.94
N ALA A 198 -14.58 -3.62 14.42
CA ALA A 198 -13.17 -3.39 14.65
C ALA A 198 -12.35 -4.32 13.76
N THR A 199 -11.13 -3.94 13.41
CA THR A 199 -10.18 -4.80 12.65
C THR A 199 -8.85 -4.80 13.39
N LEU A 200 -8.28 -5.98 13.65
CA LEU A 200 -6.99 -6.13 14.30
C LEU A 200 -6.06 -7.01 13.45
N GLY A 201 -4.79 -6.65 13.35
CA GLY A 201 -3.75 -7.52 12.78
C GLY A 201 -3.52 -8.75 13.68
N ASP A 202 -3.04 -9.84 13.08
CA ASP A 202 -2.76 -11.09 13.81
C ASP A 202 -1.48 -11.03 14.67
N ASP A 203 -0.79 -9.90 14.67
CA ASP A 203 0.43 -9.60 15.44
C ASP A 203 0.29 -8.35 16.35
N ASP A 204 -0.85 -7.66 16.33
CA ASP A 204 -1.14 -6.46 17.12
C ASP A 204 -1.94 -6.79 18.39
N ALA A 205 -1.99 -5.86 19.35
CA ALA A 205 -2.76 -6.01 20.58
C ALA A 205 -3.61 -4.77 20.88
N VAL A 206 -4.90 -4.94 21.15
CA VAL A 206 -5.78 -3.86 21.63
C VAL A 206 -5.62 -3.68 23.15
N ARG A 207 -5.65 -2.42 23.61
CA ARG A 207 -5.65 -2.08 25.03
C ARG A 207 -6.96 -2.56 25.69
N PRO A 208 -6.97 -2.91 26.99
CA PRO A 208 -8.15 -3.48 27.65
C PRO A 208 -9.43 -2.65 27.51
N THR A 209 -9.33 -1.34 27.45
CA THR A 209 -10.45 -0.40 27.34
C THR A 209 -10.76 0.06 25.90
N HIS A 210 -10.05 -0.46 24.90
CA HIS A 210 -10.20 -0.05 23.50
C HIS A 210 -11.67 0.00 23.06
N THR A 211 -12.39 -1.10 23.21
CA THR A 211 -13.78 -1.20 22.74
C THR A 211 -14.71 -0.31 23.56
N GLU A 212 -14.60 -0.34 24.88
CA GLU A 212 -15.44 0.43 25.78
C GLU A 212 -15.34 1.95 25.53
N HIS A 213 -14.11 2.48 25.50
CA HIS A 213 -13.88 3.90 25.35
C HIS A 213 -14.24 4.40 23.96
N LEU A 214 -13.82 3.70 22.90
CA LEU A 214 -14.18 4.08 21.53
C LEU A 214 -15.68 4.03 21.29
N LEU A 215 -16.37 3.01 21.81
CA LEU A 215 -17.82 2.85 21.67
C LEU A 215 -18.56 3.95 22.43
N ALA A 216 -18.14 4.25 23.66
CA ALA A 216 -18.74 5.32 24.46
C ALA A 216 -18.65 6.66 23.74
N ALA A 217 -17.44 7.04 23.27
CA ALA A 217 -17.23 8.28 22.55
C ALA A 217 -17.99 8.31 21.20
N ALA A 218 -17.99 7.23 20.46
CA ALA A 218 -18.72 7.13 19.18
C ALA A 218 -20.22 7.37 19.39
N ARG A 219 -20.81 6.83 20.46
CA ARG A 219 -22.23 6.98 20.81
C ARG A 219 -22.54 8.37 21.30
N GLU A 220 -21.73 8.92 22.21
CA GLU A 220 -21.91 10.26 22.78
C GLU A 220 -21.91 11.34 21.71
N HIS A 221 -20.92 11.28 20.83
CA HIS A 221 -20.72 12.29 19.78
C HIS A 221 -21.35 11.92 18.43
N ARG A 222 -22.00 10.77 18.36
CA ARG A 222 -22.60 10.21 17.13
C ARG A 222 -21.62 10.11 15.99
N TRP A 223 -20.37 9.73 16.30
CA TRP A 223 -19.36 9.41 15.30
C TRP A 223 -19.63 8.04 14.68
N GLU A 224 -19.61 7.97 13.37
CA GLU A 224 -19.80 6.73 12.63
C GLU A 224 -18.49 5.93 12.50
N HIS A 225 -17.38 6.63 12.69
CA HIS A 225 -16.03 6.07 12.76
C HIS A 225 -15.26 6.77 13.89
N CYS A 226 -14.90 6.02 14.90
CA CYS A 226 -14.13 6.49 16.05
C CYS A 226 -12.81 5.78 16.13
N TYR A 227 -11.72 6.50 16.36
CA TYR A 227 -10.40 5.91 16.53
C TYR A 227 -9.62 6.60 17.64
N GLY A 228 -8.57 5.92 18.14
CA GLY A 228 -7.65 6.46 19.12
C GLY A 228 -6.23 6.52 18.58
N ARG A 229 -5.28 6.81 19.49
CA ARG A 229 -3.85 6.74 19.20
C ARG A 229 -3.38 5.30 19.18
N GLN A 230 -2.33 5.05 18.42
CA GLN A 230 -1.61 3.77 18.39
C GLN A 230 -0.18 3.95 18.87
N LEU A 231 0.31 3.00 19.67
CA LEU A 231 1.71 2.90 20.05
C LEU A 231 2.37 1.87 19.14
N VAL A 232 3.25 2.34 18.24
CA VAL A 232 3.95 1.48 17.28
C VAL A 232 5.27 1.04 17.87
N HIS A 233 5.45 -0.27 18.00
CA HIS A 233 6.68 -0.90 18.46
C HIS A 233 7.49 -1.35 17.24
N PHE A 234 8.69 -0.85 17.10
CA PHE A 234 9.61 -1.22 16.02
C PHE A 234 10.56 -2.34 16.48
N VAL A 235 11.06 -3.13 15.52
CA VAL A 235 12.08 -4.17 15.80
C VAL A 235 13.33 -3.56 16.44
N ALA A 236 13.66 -2.31 16.06
CA ALA A 236 14.75 -1.55 16.65
C ALA A 236 14.34 -0.07 16.82
N GLY A 237 14.69 0.50 17.96
CA GLY A 237 14.38 1.90 18.28
C GLY A 237 13.28 2.06 19.33
N GLU A 238 12.99 3.32 19.65
CA GLU A 238 11.94 3.66 20.62
C GLU A 238 10.55 3.56 19.98
N PRO A 239 9.53 3.17 20.75
CA PRO A 239 8.16 3.17 20.26
C PRO A 239 7.70 4.58 19.88
N LEU A 240 6.82 4.67 18.87
CA LEU A 240 6.27 5.92 18.37
C LEU A 240 4.76 5.96 18.59
N THR A 241 4.27 7.03 19.24
CA THR A 241 2.83 7.26 19.34
C THR A 241 2.34 7.99 18.10
N LEU A 242 1.38 7.39 17.39
CA LEU A 242 0.73 7.93 16.21
C LEU A 242 -0.74 8.19 16.49
N GLY A 243 -1.29 9.18 15.83
CA GLY A 243 -2.71 9.56 15.91
C GLY A 243 -2.88 11.06 15.75
N GLU A 244 -3.60 11.45 14.70
CA GLU A 244 -3.88 12.87 14.38
C GLU A 244 -5.32 12.98 13.88
N PHE A 245 -5.98 14.11 14.19
CA PHE A 245 -7.29 14.44 13.65
C PHE A 245 -7.21 15.71 12.80
N PRO A 246 -7.79 15.76 11.58
CA PRO A 246 -8.45 14.65 10.87
C PRO A 246 -7.48 13.53 10.51
N PRO A 247 -7.98 12.29 10.24
CA PRO A 247 -7.09 11.16 9.97
C PRO A 247 -6.26 11.40 8.71
N ARG A 248 -4.97 10.99 8.78
CA ARG A 248 -4.00 11.09 7.68
C ARG A 248 -3.24 9.79 7.50
N LEU A 249 -2.79 9.54 6.28
CA LEU A 249 -1.90 8.42 5.98
C LEU A 249 -0.65 8.47 6.90
N GLY A 250 -0.32 7.32 7.49
CA GLY A 250 0.80 7.20 8.43
C GLY A 250 0.47 7.62 9.87
N GLN A 251 -0.62 8.37 10.11
CA GLN A 251 -1.07 8.77 11.43
C GLN A 251 -2.31 8.00 11.91
N TRP A 252 -3.12 7.49 10.99
CA TRP A 252 -4.28 6.68 11.27
C TRP A 252 -3.98 5.20 11.02
N GLY A 253 -4.58 4.30 11.81
CA GLY A 253 -4.51 2.86 11.63
C GLY A 253 -5.85 2.20 11.89
N THR A 254 -6.21 1.21 11.07
CA THR A 254 -7.49 0.51 11.16
C THR A 254 -7.67 -0.25 12.48
N GLN A 255 -6.57 -0.71 13.08
CA GLN A 255 -6.57 -1.44 14.35
C GLN A 255 -6.85 -0.56 15.57
N ALA A 256 -6.69 0.75 15.45
CA ALA A 256 -7.03 1.71 16.49
C ALA A 256 -8.47 2.23 16.39
N ALA A 257 -9.32 1.61 15.57
CA ALA A 257 -10.63 2.15 15.22
C ALA A 257 -11.76 1.15 15.40
N ILE A 258 -12.95 1.72 15.70
CA ILE A 258 -14.24 1.05 15.48
C ILE A 258 -15.10 1.89 14.53
N TYR A 259 -15.97 1.27 13.78
CA TYR A 259 -16.90 1.98 12.92
C TYR A 259 -18.27 1.31 12.84
N HIS A 260 -19.29 2.12 12.54
CA HIS A 260 -20.67 1.67 12.38
C HIS A 260 -20.78 0.56 11.32
N ALA A 261 -21.35 -0.58 11.64
CA ALA A 261 -21.38 -1.74 10.76
C ALA A 261 -22.13 -1.50 9.43
N GLY A 262 -23.04 -0.54 9.39
CA GLY A 262 -23.68 -0.12 8.15
C GLY A 262 -22.72 0.45 7.11
N LEU A 263 -21.49 0.85 7.51
CA LEU A 263 -20.43 1.30 6.59
C LEU A 263 -19.69 0.13 5.91
N ARG A 264 -20.10 -1.13 6.12
CA ARG A 264 -19.49 -2.33 5.54
C ARG A 264 -19.44 -2.35 4.01
N PHE A 265 -20.19 -1.49 3.34
CA PHE A 265 -20.11 -1.34 1.88
C PHE A 265 -18.83 -0.62 1.41
N PHE A 266 -18.07 -0.04 2.32
CA PHE A 266 -16.68 0.35 2.06
C PHE A 266 -15.78 -0.86 2.25
N GLU A 267 -15.63 -1.64 1.21
CA GLU A 267 -14.75 -2.81 1.19
C GLU A 267 -13.31 -2.39 0.87
N ALA A 268 -12.34 -3.23 1.21
CA ALA A 268 -10.98 -3.12 0.70
C ALA A 268 -10.98 -3.52 -0.78
N GLU A 269 -10.39 -2.71 -1.64
CA GLU A 269 -10.34 -2.94 -3.07
C GLU A 269 -8.92 -3.25 -3.53
N LEU A 270 -8.77 -4.28 -4.39
CA LEU A 270 -7.46 -4.60 -4.97
C LEU A 270 -6.95 -3.51 -5.91
N SER A 271 -7.88 -2.75 -6.51
CA SER A 271 -7.57 -1.56 -7.31
C SER A 271 -6.92 -0.44 -6.50
N ASP A 272 -7.02 -0.47 -5.16
CA ASP A 272 -6.40 0.51 -4.27
C ASP A 272 -4.88 0.60 -4.45
N ALA A 273 -4.24 -0.48 -4.89
CA ALA A 273 -2.82 -0.48 -5.25
C ALA A 273 -2.44 0.53 -6.36
N ILE A 274 -3.42 1.03 -7.14
CA ILE A 274 -3.22 2.11 -8.12
C ILE A 274 -2.87 3.43 -7.42
N TYR A 275 -3.38 3.63 -6.19
CA TYR A 275 -3.12 4.84 -5.40
C TYR A 275 -1.77 4.81 -4.69
N GLU A 276 -1.02 3.69 -4.75
CA GLU A 276 0.21 3.45 -3.96
C GLU A 276 0.02 3.73 -2.47
N GLU A 277 -1.11 3.33 -1.96
CA GLU A 277 -1.46 3.46 -0.54
C GLU A 277 -2.09 2.15 -0.03
N PRO A 278 -1.97 1.86 1.28
CA PRO A 278 -2.61 0.69 1.88
C PRO A 278 -4.13 0.68 1.69
N SER A 279 -4.71 -0.49 1.47
CA SER A 279 -6.15 -0.65 1.21
C SER A 279 -7.03 -0.20 2.39
N ASP A 280 -6.54 -0.30 3.62
CA ASP A 280 -7.22 0.21 4.81
C ASP A 280 -7.27 1.75 4.82
N TRP A 281 -6.18 2.42 4.44
CA TRP A 281 -6.17 3.86 4.28
C TRP A 281 -7.05 4.30 3.10
N SER A 282 -7.00 3.62 1.95
CA SER A 282 -7.88 3.92 0.82
C SER A 282 -9.35 3.83 1.22
N LYS A 283 -9.73 2.79 1.97
CA LYS A 283 -11.06 2.66 2.56
C LYS A 283 -11.41 3.86 3.46
N CYS A 284 -10.53 4.25 4.38
CA CYS A 284 -10.70 5.39 5.27
C CYS A 284 -10.89 6.70 4.47
N ARG A 285 -10.06 6.93 3.47
CA ARG A 285 -10.14 8.10 2.57
C ARG A 285 -11.48 8.16 1.81
N ARG A 286 -11.98 7.03 1.33
CA ARG A 286 -13.31 6.93 0.69
C ARG A 286 -14.44 7.25 1.66
N MET A 287 -14.35 6.80 2.91
CA MET A 287 -15.28 7.17 3.97
C MET A 287 -15.26 8.67 4.26
N LEU A 288 -14.07 9.28 4.39
CA LEU A 288 -13.91 10.73 4.59
C LEU A 288 -14.56 11.53 3.46
N ARG A 289 -14.30 11.18 2.22
CA ARG A 289 -14.86 11.86 1.03
C ARG A 289 -16.35 11.69 0.89
N ALA A 290 -16.90 10.58 1.33
CA ALA A 290 -18.36 10.37 1.37
C ALA A 290 -19.05 11.21 2.44
N GLY A 291 -18.34 11.70 3.44
CA GLY A 291 -18.86 12.48 4.54
C GLY A 291 -19.28 11.65 5.76
N VAL A 292 -18.60 10.53 5.99
CA VAL A 292 -18.69 9.77 7.25
C VAL A 292 -18.24 10.65 8.41
N ARG A 293 -18.96 10.61 9.53
CA ARG A 293 -18.62 11.36 10.74
C ARG A 293 -17.51 10.64 11.50
N PHE A 294 -16.31 11.23 11.46
CA PHE A 294 -15.15 10.75 12.19
C PHE A 294 -14.98 11.46 13.51
N GLY A 295 -14.45 10.74 14.50
CA GLY A 295 -13.96 11.30 15.73
C GLY A 295 -12.71 10.58 16.22
N MET A 296 -11.96 11.23 17.09
CA MET A 296 -10.72 10.71 17.67
C MET A 296 -10.69 10.88 19.17
N LEU A 297 -10.28 9.84 19.89
CA LEU A 297 -9.88 9.90 21.29
C LEU A 297 -8.38 10.18 21.39
N ASP A 298 -8.01 11.08 22.27
CA ASP A 298 -6.60 11.34 22.61
C ASP A 298 -6.07 10.32 23.64
N GLU A 299 -6.21 9.03 23.29
CA GLU A 299 -5.84 7.89 24.13
C GLU A 299 -5.19 6.81 23.28
N ILE A 300 -4.15 6.15 23.81
CA ILE A 300 -3.54 4.98 23.17
C ILE A 300 -4.47 3.78 23.39
N VAL A 301 -5.05 3.27 22.31
CA VAL A 301 -6.04 2.18 22.34
C VAL A 301 -5.50 0.87 21.77
N VAL A 302 -4.34 0.90 21.12
CA VAL A 302 -3.72 -0.28 20.48
C VAL A 302 -2.20 -0.20 20.56
N ASP A 303 -1.57 -1.36 20.78
CA ASP A 303 -0.16 -1.62 20.56
C ASP A 303 0.01 -2.29 19.21
N LYS A 304 0.65 -1.61 18.29
CA LYS A 304 0.95 -2.10 16.95
C LYS A 304 2.38 -2.60 16.89
N ASN A 305 2.58 -3.83 16.43
CA ASN A 305 3.89 -4.41 16.23
C ASN A 305 4.32 -4.25 14.77
N GLU A 306 5.36 -3.45 14.51
CA GLU A 306 5.96 -3.34 13.19
C GLU A 306 7.03 -4.44 13.04
N THR A 307 6.65 -5.52 12.39
CA THR A 307 7.51 -6.71 12.19
C THR A 307 8.56 -6.53 11.09
N ARG A 308 8.48 -5.43 10.33
CA ARG A 308 9.47 -5.08 9.31
C ARG A 308 10.62 -4.30 9.93
N GLN A 309 11.80 -4.39 9.32
CA GLN A 309 12.97 -3.61 9.72
C GLN A 309 12.82 -2.13 9.30
N ARG A 310 11.79 -1.46 9.81
CA ARG A 310 11.58 -0.02 9.61
C ARG A 310 11.89 0.72 10.89
N SER A 311 12.55 1.88 10.76
CA SER A 311 12.70 2.85 11.85
C SER A 311 11.49 3.80 11.92
N ALA A 312 11.34 4.50 13.04
CA ALA A 312 10.34 5.54 13.18
C ALA A 312 10.51 6.68 12.15
N GLU A 313 11.76 7.01 11.77
CA GLU A 313 12.08 8.03 10.77
C GLU A 313 11.60 7.61 9.36
N GLU A 314 11.80 6.35 8.99
CA GLU A 314 11.30 5.80 7.72
C GLU A 314 9.77 5.73 7.68
N TRP A 315 9.14 5.52 8.82
CA TRP A 315 7.68 5.55 8.91
C TRP A 315 7.10 6.95 8.66
N LEU A 316 7.75 7.99 9.19
CA LEU A 316 7.25 9.38 9.16
C LEU A 316 7.63 10.15 7.90
N GLY A 317 8.65 9.79 7.18
CA GLY A 317 9.21 10.65 6.11
C GLY A 317 9.73 9.97 4.86
N GLY A 318 9.79 8.65 4.82
CA GLY A 318 10.36 7.93 3.69
C GLY A 318 9.33 7.39 2.69
N PRO A 319 9.68 7.31 1.40
CA PRO A 319 8.97 6.43 0.49
C PRO A 319 9.05 4.99 1.04
N ILE A 320 7.98 4.23 0.89
CA ILE A 320 7.92 2.82 1.31
C ILE A 320 9.14 2.10 0.72
N PRO A 321 10.07 1.53 1.54
CA PRO A 321 11.22 0.82 1.01
C PRO A 321 10.76 -0.27 0.04
N ARG A 322 11.38 -0.32 -1.13
CA ARG A 322 11.20 -1.46 -2.04
C ARG A 322 11.74 -2.67 -1.30
N ALA A 323 10.91 -3.68 -1.08
CA ALA A 323 11.37 -4.95 -0.58
C ALA A 323 12.25 -5.59 -1.67
N ASP A 324 13.52 -5.82 -1.34
CA ASP A 324 14.44 -6.59 -2.18
C ASP A 324 14.01 -8.05 -2.25
#